data_ce75f214382095e5577e350d74bbb9c4
#
_entry.id   ce75f214382095e5577e350d74bbb9c4
#
_cell.length_a   1.000
_cell.length_b   1.000
_cell.length_c   1.000
_cell.angle_alpha   90.00
_cell.angle_beta   90.00
_cell.angle_gamma   90.00
#
_symmetry.space_group_name_H-M   'P 1'
#
loop_
_entity.id
_entity.type
_entity.pdbx_description
1 polymer ?
#
loop_
_entity_poly.entity_id
_entity_poly.type
_entity_poly.pdbx_seq_one_letter_code
_entity_poly.pdbx_strand_id
1 'polypeptide(L)'
;NAALYRANRERARALVDSGLYANFEFDQPALAPVREHYGFGPGQTDTPYARAALAAQCIKSGLSRVVSVALGTGLDTHGGEWANDHSTRLRAGMEALARLIKDLRNSPGPNGTGSMLDHTTVLAFSEFSRTARLNERNGRDHNLTNCALLAGAGIKTGQVVGSSSDNGLGPNPIDLATGQADESGTSLKPEHVLTSVLASAGLDASELRSEPLKPLLA
;
A
#
# COMPACT_ATOMS: atom_id res chain seq x y z
N ASN A 1 -7.93 -35.24 -2.19
CA ASN A 1 -6.99 -34.53 -3.11
C ASN A 1 -7.49 -34.47 -4.57
N ALA A 2 -8.17 -35.54 -5.13
CA ALA A 2 -8.66 -35.51 -6.51
C ALA A 2 -9.79 -34.49 -6.75
N ALA A 3 -10.67 -34.25 -5.76
CA ALA A 3 -11.72 -33.23 -5.84
C ALA A 3 -11.15 -31.81 -5.86
N LEU A 4 -10.19 -31.54 -5.00
CA LEU A 4 -9.48 -30.24 -4.95
C LEU A 4 -8.72 -29.97 -6.26
N TYR A 5 -8.05 -30.98 -6.82
CA TYR A 5 -7.38 -30.88 -8.12
C TYR A 5 -8.36 -30.54 -9.25
N ARG A 6 -9.51 -31.22 -9.30
CA ARG A 6 -10.57 -30.96 -10.30
C ARG A 6 -11.12 -29.54 -10.17
N ALA A 7 -11.46 -29.11 -8.94
CA ALA A 7 -11.96 -27.77 -8.69
C ALA A 7 -10.94 -26.67 -9.08
N ASN A 8 -9.66 -26.85 -8.78
CA ASN A 8 -8.62 -25.92 -9.19
C ASN A 8 -8.43 -25.87 -10.70
N ARG A 9 -8.51 -27.02 -11.38
CA ARG A 9 -8.44 -27.09 -12.86
C ARG A 9 -9.63 -26.39 -13.52
N GLU A 10 -10.85 -26.55 -12.98
CA GLU A 10 -12.05 -25.87 -13.47
C GLU A 10 -11.94 -24.36 -13.27
N ARG A 11 -11.46 -23.90 -12.12
CA ARG A 11 -11.20 -22.47 -11.86
C ARG A 11 -10.15 -21.88 -12.80
N ALA A 12 -9.06 -22.61 -13.04
CA ALA A 12 -8.02 -22.17 -13.97
C ALA A 12 -8.56 -22.06 -15.41
N ARG A 13 -9.39 -23.01 -15.86
CA ARG A 13 -10.05 -22.93 -17.15
C ARG A 13 -11.01 -21.75 -17.22
N ALA A 14 -11.88 -21.58 -16.25
CA ALA A 14 -12.80 -20.45 -16.19
C ALA A 14 -12.05 -19.10 -16.24
N LEU A 15 -10.88 -18.99 -15.59
CA LEU A 15 -10.03 -17.81 -15.64
C LEU A 15 -9.48 -17.56 -17.06
N VAL A 16 -9.00 -18.60 -17.74
CA VAL A 16 -8.52 -18.51 -19.14
C VAL A 16 -9.68 -18.13 -20.06
N ASP A 17 -10.82 -18.80 -19.93
CA ASP A 17 -12.00 -18.58 -20.77
C ASP A 17 -12.64 -17.19 -20.56
N SER A 18 -12.41 -16.58 -19.39
CA SER A 18 -12.90 -15.23 -19.07
C SER A 18 -12.19 -14.12 -19.88
N GLY A 19 -11.02 -14.39 -20.46
CA GLY A 19 -10.21 -13.39 -21.16
C GLY A 19 -9.60 -12.32 -20.24
N LEU A 20 -9.66 -12.48 -18.92
CA LEU A 20 -9.14 -11.49 -17.94
C LEU A 20 -7.66 -11.17 -18.14
N TYR A 21 -6.88 -12.10 -18.72
CA TYR A 21 -5.46 -11.88 -19.01
C TYR A 21 -5.22 -10.65 -19.92
N ALA A 22 -6.18 -10.31 -20.79
CA ALA A 22 -6.08 -9.13 -21.64
C ALA A 22 -5.93 -7.82 -20.86
N ASN A 23 -6.40 -7.77 -19.61
CA ASN A 23 -6.22 -6.62 -18.71
C ASN A 23 -4.77 -6.42 -18.26
N PHE A 24 -3.89 -7.37 -18.54
CA PHE A 24 -2.49 -7.40 -18.09
C PHE A 24 -1.48 -7.37 -19.23
N GLU A 25 -1.94 -7.45 -20.48
CA GLU A 25 -1.09 -7.35 -21.67
C GLU A 25 -0.78 -5.88 -21.98
N PHE A 26 -0.01 -5.22 -21.10
CA PHE A 26 0.23 -3.79 -21.15
C PHE A 26 0.81 -3.28 -22.48
N ASP A 27 1.42 -4.13 -23.30
CA ASP A 27 1.94 -3.74 -24.61
C ASP A 27 0.85 -3.57 -25.68
N GLN A 28 -0.34 -4.12 -25.43
CA GLN A 28 -1.45 -4.01 -26.37
C GLN A 28 -1.96 -2.55 -26.51
N PRO A 29 -2.37 -2.13 -27.72
CA PRO A 29 -2.92 -0.80 -27.96
C PRO A 29 -4.11 -0.46 -27.07
N ALA A 30 -4.94 -1.44 -26.73
CA ALA A 30 -6.11 -1.24 -25.86
C ALA A 30 -5.74 -0.74 -24.46
N LEU A 31 -4.53 -1.04 -23.96
CA LEU A 31 -4.03 -0.60 -22.67
C LEU A 31 -3.13 0.64 -22.74
N ALA A 32 -3.06 1.31 -23.91
CA ALA A 32 -2.34 2.58 -24.04
C ALA A 32 -2.82 3.63 -23.01
N PRO A 33 -4.13 3.83 -22.77
CA PRO A 33 -4.59 4.79 -21.76
C PRO A 33 -4.12 4.45 -20.33
N VAL A 34 -3.99 3.15 -20.01
CA VAL A 34 -3.44 2.71 -18.70
C VAL A 34 -1.97 3.09 -18.61
N ARG A 35 -1.17 2.78 -19.63
CA ARG A 35 0.24 3.15 -19.67
C ARG A 35 0.44 4.66 -19.54
N GLU A 36 -0.37 5.44 -20.25
CA GLU A 36 -0.33 6.90 -20.20
C GLU A 36 -0.66 7.42 -18.79
N HIS A 37 -1.73 6.92 -18.17
CA HIS A 37 -2.10 7.30 -16.80
C HIS A 37 -0.97 7.03 -15.81
N TYR A 38 -0.33 5.85 -15.90
CA TYR A 38 0.75 5.48 -15.00
C TYR A 38 2.12 6.00 -15.43
N GLY A 39 2.32 6.41 -16.68
CA GLY A 39 3.54 7.02 -17.17
C GLY A 39 4.66 6.01 -17.44
N PHE A 40 4.34 4.87 -18.04
CA PHE A 40 5.34 3.90 -18.50
C PHE A 40 5.09 3.51 -19.96
N GLY A 41 6.17 3.12 -20.65
CA GLY A 41 6.13 2.72 -22.06
C GLY A 41 5.93 1.20 -22.27
N PRO A 42 5.69 0.77 -23.52
CA PRO A 42 5.71 -0.63 -23.87
C PRO A 42 7.02 -1.31 -23.45
N GLY A 43 6.93 -2.54 -22.96
CA GLY A 43 8.08 -3.34 -22.47
C GLY A 43 8.60 -2.91 -21.09
N GLN A 44 8.16 -1.79 -20.52
CA GLN A 44 8.59 -1.30 -19.21
C GLN A 44 7.76 -1.91 -18.07
N THR A 45 7.78 -3.22 -17.93
CA THR A 45 6.92 -3.94 -16.98
C THR A 45 7.47 -3.99 -15.55
N ASP A 46 8.74 -3.66 -15.34
CA ASP A 46 9.42 -3.72 -14.03
C ASP A 46 9.71 -2.31 -13.45
N THR A 47 8.76 -1.41 -13.55
CA THR A 47 8.82 -0.08 -12.93
C THR A 47 7.79 0.04 -11.81
N PRO A 48 7.98 0.95 -10.83
CA PRO A 48 6.94 1.24 -9.82
C PRO A 48 5.58 1.55 -10.46
N TYR A 49 5.59 2.26 -11.57
CA TYR A 49 4.40 2.65 -12.32
C TYR A 49 3.65 1.46 -12.92
N ALA A 50 4.37 0.56 -13.57
CA ALA A 50 3.79 -0.66 -14.14
C ALA A 50 3.26 -1.61 -13.04
N ARG A 51 3.98 -1.72 -11.92
CA ARG A 51 3.54 -2.50 -10.76
C ARG A 51 2.28 -1.92 -10.14
N ALA A 52 2.16 -0.58 -10.04
CA ALA A 52 0.95 0.08 -9.58
C ALA A 52 -0.23 -0.15 -10.53
N ALA A 53 0.00 -0.08 -11.86
CA ALA A 53 -1.00 -0.42 -12.88
C ALA A 53 -1.46 -1.87 -12.74
N LEU A 54 -0.54 -2.81 -12.56
CA LEU A 54 -0.83 -4.23 -12.33
C LEU A 54 -1.74 -4.40 -11.10
N ALA A 55 -1.42 -3.76 -9.98
CA ALA A 55 -2.22 -3.81 -8.76
C ALA A 55 -3.64 -3.29 -9.01
N ALA A 56 -3.78 -2.14 -9.68
CA ALA A 56 -5.09 -1.58 -10.04
C ALA A 56 -5.91 -2.54 -10.92
N GLN A 57 -5.28 -3.13 -11.95
CA GLN A 57 -5.98 -4.06 -12.83
C GLN A 57 -6.43 -5.33 -12.10
N CYS A 58 -5.61 -5.87 -11.18
CA CYS A 58 -6.00 -7.01 -10.34
C CYS A 58 -7.26 -6.72 -9.51
N ILE A 59 -7.33 -5.53 -8.90
CA ILE A 59 -8.48 -5.12 -8.08
C ILE A 59 -9.70 -4.83 -8.97
N LYS A 60 -9.55 -4.01 -10.00
CA LYS A 60 -10.64 -3.59 -10.89
C LYS A 60 -11.27 -4.74 -11.65
N SER A 61 -10.47 -5.72 -12.06
CA SER A 61 -10.97 -6.92 -12.76
C SER A 61 -11.58 -7.97 -11.83
N GLY A 62 -11.47 -7.78 -10.50
CA GLY A 62 -11.90 -8.78 -9.53
C GLY A 62 -11.03 -10.04 -9.47
N LEU A 63 -9.85 -10.03 -10.13
CA LEU A 63 -8.91 -11.16 -10.12
C LEU A 63 -8.39 -11.45 -8.70
N SER A 64 -8.17 -10.41 -7.91
CA SER A 64 -7.72 -10.54 -6.53
C SER A 64 -8.41 -9.52 -5.63
N ARG A 65 -8.70 -9.94 -4.40
CA ARG A 65 -9.22 -9.06 -3.34
C ARG A 65 -8.11 -8.39 -2.53
N VAL A 66 -6.91 -8.96 -2.56
CA VAL A 66 -5.72 -8.43 -1.87
C VAL A 66 -4.54 -8.47 -2.82
N VAL A 67 -3.85 -7.37 -2.95
CA VAL A 67 -2.65 -7.25 -3.79
C VAL A 67 -1.54 -6.59 -2.98
N SER A 68 -0.40 -7.25 -2.91
CA SER A 68 0.83 -6.69 -2.34
C SER A 68 1.82 -6.42 -3.47
N VAL A 69 2.37 -5.20 -3.51
CA VAL A 69 3.26 -4.78 -4.57
C VAL A 69 4.37 -3.87 -4.03
N ALA A 70 5.61 -4.09 -4.47
CA ALA A 70 6.74 -3.23 -4.11
C ALA A 70 6.77 -2.02 -5.05
N LEU A 71 6.49 -0.82 -4.54
CA LEU A 71 6.56 0.44 -5.28
C LEU A 71 7.90 1.15 -5.09
N GLY A 72 8.58 0.96 -3.96
CA GLY A 72 9.92 1.46 -3.69
C GLY A 72 10.90 0.30 -3.54
N THR A 73 11.97 0.28 -4.34
CA THR A 73 13.03 -0.73 -4.27
C THR A 73 14.41 -0.06 -4.27
N GLY A 74 15.42 -0.76 -3.73
CA GLY A 74 16.79 -0.23 -3.66
C GLY A 74 16.92 0.97 -2.72
N LEU A 75 16.14 0.99 -1.62
CA LEU A 75 16.15 2.06 -0.62
C LEU A 75 17.16 1.78 0.52
N ASP A 76 17.99 0.76 0.38
CA ASP A 76 19.02 0.42 1.37
C ASP A 76 20.30 1.23 1.12
N THR A 77 20.27 2.51 1.48
CA THR A 77 21.25 3.53 1.15
C THR A 77 22.03 3.97 2.39
N HIS A 78 23.13 3.28 2.69
CA HIS A 78 23.99 3.50 3.84
C HIS A 78 25.19 4.42 3.56
N GLY A 79 25.35 4.93 2.34
CA GLY A 79 26.44 5.77 1.91
C GLY A 79 25.97 7.02 1.19
N GLY A 80 26.88 7.65 0.44
CA GLY A 80 26.63 8.89 -0.28
C GLY A 80 25.50 8.83 -1.32
N GLU A 81 25.11 7.63 -1.76
CA GLU A 81 23.96 7.38 -2.63
C GLU A 81 22.63 7.82 -2.00
N TRP A 82 22.59 7.98 -0.68
CA TRP A 82 21.41 8.50 0.02
C TRP A 82 20.87 9.78 -0.61
N ALA A 83 21.76 10.75 -0.89
CA ALA A 83 21.36 12.09 -1.31
C ALA A 83 20.58 12.10 -2.64
N ASN A 84 20.98 11.24 -3.58
CA ASN A 84 20.43 11.24 -4.94
C ASN A 84 19.50 10.04 -5.19
N ASP A 85 19.99 8.84 -4.90
CA ASP A 85 19.28 7.61 -5.31
C ASP A 85 18.05 7.37 -4.45
N HIS A 86 18.18 7.50 -3.12
CA HIS A 86 17.06 7.23 -2.21
C HIS A 86 15.86 8.14 -2.51
N SER A 87 16.11 9.45 -2.61
CA SER A 87 15.05 10.42 -2.86
C SER A 87 14.37 10.21 -4.22
N THR A 88 15.16 9.87 -5.26
CA THR A 88 14.65 9.61 -6.61
C THR A 88 13.78 8.35 -6.63
N ARG A 89 14.26 7.26 -6.01
CA ARG A 89 13.53 5.99 -5.96
C ARG A 89 12.26 6.08 -5.11
N LEU A 90 12.34 6.74 -3.94
CA LEU A 90 11.18 6.95 -3.08
C LEU A 90 10.13 7.83 -3.76
N ARG A 91 10.55 8.91 -4.45
CA ARG A 91 9.66 9.77 -5.22
C ARG A 91 8.91 8.98 -6.29
N ALA A 92 9.60 8.16 -7.08
CA ALA A 92 8.96 7.33 -8.10
C ALA A 92 7.92 6.37 -7.51
N GLY A 93 8.22 5.75 -6.36
CA GLY A 93 7.28 4.90 -5.64
C GLY A 93 6.05 5.66 -5.14
N MET A 94 6.24 6.85 -4.56
CA MET A 94 5.14 7.69 -4.08
C MET A 94 4.29 8.27 -5.22
N GLU A 95 4.89 8.62 -6.35
CA GLU A 95 4.16 9.02 -7.55
C GLU A 95 3.32 7.86 -8.10
N ALA A 96 3.88 6.66 -8.16
CA ALA A 96 3.14 5.46 -8.58
C ALA A 96 1.95 5.17 -7.65
N LEU A 97 2.14 5.31 -6.32
CA LEU A 97 1.07 5.19 -5.34
C LEU A 97 -0.02 6.26 -5.56
N ALA A 98 0.36 7.50 -5.78
CA ALA A 98 -0.59 8.58 -6.05
C ALA A 98 -1.42 8.33 -7.31
N ARG A 99 -0.79 7.81 -8.38
CA ARG A 99 -1.47 7.41 -9.62
C ARG A 99 -2.42 6.23 -9.39
N LEU A 100 -2.02 5.23 -8.58
CA LEU A 100 -2.89 4.13 -8.17
C LEU A 100 -4.15 4.63 -7.45
N ILE A 101 -4.00 5.48 -6.44
CA ILE A 101 -5.12 6.05 -5.69
C ILE A 101 -6.03 6.87 -6.61
N LYS A 102 -5.45 7.64 -7.54
CA LYS A 102 -6.20 8.42 -8.52
C LYS A 102 -6.97 7.53 -9.51
N ASP A 103 -6.36 6.45 -9.99
CA ASP A 103 -7.03 5.48 -10.86
C ASP A 103 -8.22 4.82 -10.14
N LEU A 104 -8.03 4.32 -8.93
CA LEU A 104 -9.10 3.72 -8.14
C LEU A 104 -10.23 4.71 -7.84
N ARG A 105 -9.90 5.98 -7.57
CA ARG A 105 -10.89 7.05 -7.35
C ARG A 105 -11.72 7.37 -8.61
N ASN A 106 -11.10 7.31 -9.78
CA ASN A 106 -11.75 7.64 -11.05
C ASN A 106 -12.41 6.44 -11.73
N SER A 107 -12.15 5.22 -11.23
CA SER A 107 -12.78 4.00 -11.75
C SER A 107 -14.11 3.76 -11.03
N PRO A 108 -15.18 3.36 -11.77
CA PRO A 108 -16.45 3.02 -11.14
C PRO A 108 -16.29 1.85 -10.17
N GLY A 109 -16.96 1.95 -9.04
CA GLY A 109 -17.00 0.89 -8.03
C GLY A 109 -17.78 -0.35 -8.49
N PRO A 110 -17.77 -1.43 -7.71
CA PRO A 110 -18.52 -2.64 -8.00
C PRO A 110 -20.00 -2.33 -8.22
N ASN A 111 -20.59 -2.92 -9.27
CA ASN A 111 -21.99 -2.70 -9.66
C ASN A 111 -22.36 -1.22 -9.91
N GLY A 112 -21.37 -0.39 -10.23
CA GLY A 112 -21.57 1.04 -10.49
C GLY A 112 -21.83 1.90 -9.23
N THR A 113 -21.55 1.39 -8.04
CA THR A 113 -21.73 2.10 -6.78
C THR A 113 -20.44 2.80 -6.36
N GLY A 114 -20.44 4.14 -6.37
CA GLY A 114 -19.28 4.95 -5.99
C GLY A 114 -18.06 4.73 -6.88
N SER A 115 -16.89 4.99 -6.36
CA SER A 115 -15.61 4.72 -7.00
C SER A 115 -15.00 3.40 -6.50
N MET A 116 -14.03 2.86 -7.23
CA MET A 116 -13.30 1.67 -6.77
C MET A 116 -12.54 1.96 -5.46
N LEU A 117 -12.13 3.20 -5.22
CA LEU A 117 -11.46 3.60 -3.96
C LEU A 117 -12.40 3.54 -2.75
N ASP A 118 -13.71 3.75 -2.95
CA ASP A 118 -14.71 3.62 -1.87
C ASP A 118 -14.90 2.16 -1.43
N HIS A 119 -14.35 1.22 -2.20
CA HIS A 119 -14.39 -0.23 -1.95
C HIS A 119 -12.99 -0.85 -1.75
N THR A 120 -11.95 -0.02 -1.67
CA THR A 120 -10.56 -0.50 -1.56
C THR A 120 -9.81 0.26 -0.46
N THR A 121 -9.29 -0.45 0.53
CA THR A 121 -8.37 0.13 1.50
C THR A 121 -6.94 -0.02 0.99
N VAL A 122 -6.22 1.09 0.92
CA VAL A 122 -4.82 1.15 0.51
C VAL A 122 -3.96 1.37 1.74
N LEU A 123 -2.98 0.49 1.95
CA LEU A 123 -1.94 0.61 2.98
C LEU A 123 -0.57 0.66 2.31
N ALA A 124 0.19 1.73 2.55
CA ALA A 124 1.58 1.84 2.14
C ALA A 124 2.48 1.94 3.38
N PHE A 125 3.54 1.14 3.42
CA PHE A 125 4.48 1.07 4.52
C PHE A 125 5.83 0.53 4.05
N SER A 126 6.83 0.64 4.90
CA SER A 126 8.11 -0.07 4.79
C SER A 126 8.37 -0.85 6.08
N GLU A 127 9.38 -1.74 6.09
CA GLU A 127 9.72 -2.53 7.27
C GLU A 127 10.31 -1.65 8.39
N PHE A 128 11.03 -0.59 8.03
CA PHE A 128 11.62 0.40 8.95
C PHE A 128 11.83 1.73 8.23
N SER A 129 12.22 2.78 8.98
CA SER A 129 12.63 4.05 8.42
C SER A 129 14.15 4.25 8.45
N ARG A 130 14.62 5.43 8.13
CA ARG A 130 16.03 5.80 8.17
C ARG A 130 16.31 6.80 9.29
N THR A 131 17.53 6.75 9.84
CA THR A 131 17.98 7.67 10.89
C THR A 131 17.86 9.12 10.43
N ALA A 132 17.50 10.03 11.34
CA ALA A 132 17.42 11.46 11.06
C ALA A 132 18.78 12.10 10.77
N ARG A 133 19.86 11.53 11.33
CA ARG A 133 21.22 12.01 11.13
C ARG A 133 21.94 11.15 10.08
N LEU A 134 22.85 11.79 9.34
CA LEU A 134 23.78 11.07 8.48
C LEU A 134 24.80 10.31 9.33
N ASN A 135 25.20 9.15 8.84
CA ASN A 135 26.34 8.39 9.36
C ASN A 135 27.66 8.89 8.76
N GLU A 136 28.78 8.31 9.19
CA GLU A 136 30.14 8.68 8.75
C GLU A 136 30.38 8.50 7.25
N ARG A 137 29.53 7.74 6.55
CA ARG A 137 29.59 7.51 5.10
C ARG A 137 28.66 8.42 4.29
N ASN A 138 28.08 9.45 4.91
CA ASN A 138 27.08 10.34 4.35
C ASN A 138 25.79 9.65 3.88
N GLY A 139 25.47 8.50 4.46
CA GLY A 139 24.22 7.78 4.28
C GLY A 139 23.37 7.82 5.55
N ARG A 140 22.30 7.03 5.57
CA ARG A 140 21.42 6.90 6.72
C ARG A 140 21.23 5.43 7.06
N ASP A 141 21.34 5.11 8.33
CA ASP A 141 21.18 3.75 8.84
C ASP A 141 19.71 3.42 9.13
N HIS A 142 19.44 2.18 9.53
CA HIS A 142 18.11 1.73 9.88
C HIS A 142 17.60 2.43 11.15
N ASN A 143 16.34 2.80 11.16
CA ASN A 143 15.64 3.28 12.35
C ASN A 143 14.34 2.50 12.52
N LEU A 144 14.12 1.92 13.70
CA LEU A 144 12.96 1.09 14.00
C LEU A 144 11.64 1.87 14.09
N THR A 145 11.69 3.20 14.29
CA THR A 145 10.50 4.03 14.18
C THR A 145 10.08 4.13 12.72
N ASN A 146 8.80 3.89 12.45
CA ASN A 146 8.28 3.89 11.09
C ASN A 146 6.94 4.61 11.00
N CYS A 147 6.45 4.81 9.79
CA CYS A 147 5.14 5.36 9.52
C CYS A 147 4.44 4.55 8.42
N ALA A 148 3.12 4.65 8.40
CA ALA A 148 2.28 4.06 7.36
C ALA A 148 1.31 5.12 6.81
N LEU A 149 0.92 4.98 5.54
CA LEU A 149 -0.11 5.78 4.91
C LEU A 149 -1.32 4.89 4.62
N LEU A 150 -2.49 5.36 5.03
CA LEU A 150 -3.76 4.69 4.74
C LEU A 150 -4.66 5.61 3.91
N ALA A 151 -5.39 5.01 2.97
CA ALA A 151 -6.38 5.71 2.17
C ALA A 151 -7.50 4.77 1.71
N GLY A 152 -8.64 5.31 1.35
CA GLY A 152 -9.75 4.58 0.74
C GLY A 152 -10.82 4.12 1.71
N ALA A 153 -11.43 2.98 1.41
CA ALA A 153 -12.62 2.49 2.09
C ALA A 153 -12.46 2.39 3.61
N GLY A 154 -13.42 2.92 4.34
CA GLY A 154 -13.47 2.87 5.80
C GLY A 154 -12.37 3.65 6.54
N ILE A 155 -11.59 4.48 5.82
CA ILE A 155 -10.51 5.30 6.40
C ILE A 155 -10.90 6.77 6.40
N LYS A 156 -10.86 7.43 7.55
CA LYS A 156 -10.96 8.89 7.67
C LYS A 156 -9.71 9.54 7.10
N THR A 157 -9.90 10.48 6.20
CA THR A 157 -8.81 11.22 5.54
C THR A 157 -8.37 12.46 6.33
N GLY A 158 -7.16 12.99 6.00
CA GLY A 158 -6.67 14.26 6.53
C GLY A 158 -6.27 14.21 8.00
N GLN A 159 -5.92 13.03 8.53
CA GLN A 159 -5.50 12.84 9.90
C GLN A 159 -4.06 12.34 10.00
N VAL A 160 -3.41 12.72 11.09
CA VAL A 160 -2.16 12.13 11.56
C VAL A 160 -2.41 11.51 12.92
N VAL A 161 -2.09 10.24 13.08
CA VAL A 161 -2.22 9.49 14.33
C VAL A 161 -0.85 9.07 14.80
N GLY A 162 -0.52 9.42 16.04
CA GLY A 162 0.80 9.22 16.61
C GLY A 162 1.79 10.31 16.26
N SER A 163 2.91 10.28 16.94
CA SER A 163 4.04 11.21 16.76
C SER A 163 5.35 10.54 17.17
N SER A 164 6.46 11.14 16.79
CA SER A 164 7.79 10.81 17.30
C SER A 164 8.25 11.81 18.36
N SER A 165 9.08 11.36 19.29
CA SER A 165 9.71 12.23 20.27
C SER A 165 10.79 13.09 19.63
N ASP A 166 11.04 14.28 20.21
CA ASP A 166 12.14 15.16 19.78
C ASP A 166 13.52 14.59 20.13
N ASN A 167 13.58 13.70 21.11
CA ASN A 167 14.80 13.02 21.52
C ASN A 167 14.84 11.60 20.94
N GLY A 168 15.78 11.36 20.02
CA GLY A 168 16.01 10.04 19.43
C GLY A 168 14.95 9.58 18.41
N LEU A 169 13.92 10.37 18.17
CA LEU A 169 12.84 10.09 17.20
C LEU A 169 12.12 8.75 17.43
N GLY A 170 12.08 8.26 18.67
CA GLY A 170 11.27 7.10 19.06
C GLY A 170 9.77 7.43 18.98
N PRO A 171 8.89 6.43 18.83
CA PRO A 171 7.46 6.65 18.81
C PRO A 171 6.98 7.09 20.20
N ASN A 172 6.17 8.13 20.27
CA ASN A 172 5.47 8.49 21.51
C ASN A 172 4.31 7.50 21.72
N PRO A 173 4.04 7.09 22.99
CA PRO A 173 2.80 6.41 23.32
C PRO A 173 1.60 7.31 23.01
N ILE A 174 0.46 6.69 22.65
CA ILE A 174 -0.77 7.42 22.30
C ILE A 174 -1.99 6.82 23.00
N ASP A 175 -3.00 7.64 23.17
CA ASP A 175 -4.36 7.17 23.38
C ASP A 175 -4.94 6.62 22.06
N LEU A 176 -5.28 5.34 22.02
CA LEU A 176 -5.83 4.67 20.84
C LEU A 176 -7.21 5.19 20.42
N ALA A 177 -7.95 5.83 21.33
CA ALA A 177 -9.27 6.37 21.04
C ALA A 177 -9.20 7.73 20.35
N THR A 178 -8.20 8.55 20.67
CA THR A 178 -8.03 9.92 20.16
C THR A 178 -6.89 10.05 19.15
N GLY A 179 -5.92 9.14 19.18
CA GLY A 179 -4.71 9.20 18.35
C GLY A 179 -3.67 10.23 18.81
N GLN A 180 -3.90 10.89 19.94
CA GLN A 180 -3.01 11.90 20.47
C GLN A 180 -1.92 11.29 21.37
N ALA A 181 -0.78 11.97 21.47
CA ALA A 181 0.28 11.55 22.38
C ALA A 181 -0.23 11.55 23.84
N ASP A 182 0.06 10.48 24.57
CA ASP A 182 -0.29 10.26 25.95
C ASP A 182 0.80 9.43 26.62
N GLU A 183 1.46 9.99 27.65
CA GLU A 183 2.56 9.29 28.35
C GLU A 183 2.10 7.99 29.02
N SER A 184 0.83 7.89 29.40
CA SER A 184 0.21 6.68 29.94
C SER A 184 -0.39 5.77 28.88
N GLY A 185 -0.30 6.17 27.61
CA GLY A 185 -0.94 5.52 26.48
C GLY A 185 -0.21 4.27 26.00
N THR A 186 -0.58 3.84 24.82
CA THR A 186 -0.07 2.61 24.17
C THR A 186 0.99 2.95 23.15
N SER A 187 2.12 2.25 23.20
CA SER A 187 3.11 2.29 22.10
C SER A 187 2.53 1.63 20.86
N LEU A 188 2.54 2.35 19.74
CA LEU A 188 2.04 1.84 18.47
C LEU A 188 2.90 0.66 17.99
N LYS A 189 2.21 -0.34 17.47
CA LYS A 189 2.78 -1.54 16.85
C LYS A 189 2.14 -1.76 15.48
N PRO A 190 2.79 -2.51 14.57
CA PRO A 190 2.20 -2.87 13.28
C PRO A 190 0.83 -3.52 13.39
N GLU A 191 0.58 -4.29 14.45
CA GLU A 191 -0.69 -4.96 14.70
C GLU A 191 -1.85 -3.96 14.83
N HIS A 192 -1.67 -2.79 15.45
CA HIS A 192 -2.70 -1.76 15.54
C HIS A 192 -3.10 -1.24 14.15
N VAL A 193 -2.12 -1.07 13.25
CA VAL A 193 -2.36 -0.66 11.86
C VAL A 193 -3.10 -1.74 11.10
N LEU A 194 -2.66 -3.00 11.20
CA LEU A 194 -3.31 -4.14 10.53
C LEU A 194 -4.72 -4.36 11.04
N THR A 195 -4.94 -4.28 12.36
CA THR A 195 -6.28 -4.35 12.97
C THR A 195 -7.19 -3.25 12.41
N SER A 196 -6.65 -2.01 12.24
CA SER A 196 -7.42 -0.91 11.65
C SER A 196 -7.78 -1.19 10.18
N VAL A 197 -6.88 -1.77 9.40
CA VAL A 197 -7.15 -2.17 8.00
C VAL A 197 -8.23 -3.24 7.93
N LEU A 198 -8.15 -4.28 8.78
CA LEU A 198 -9.18 -5.33 8.81
C LEU A 198 -10.53 -4.77 9.27
N ALA A 199 -10.54 -3.93 10.31
CA ALA A 199 -11.75 -3.27 10.80
C ALA A 199 -12.38 -2.36 9.72
N SER A 200 -11.58 -1.60 8.96
CA SER A 200 -12.08 -0.76 7.86
C SER A 200 -12.74 -1.58 6.75
N ALA A 201 -12.32 -2.83 6.58
CA ALA A 201 -12.91 -3.77 5.63
C ALA A 201 -14.07 -4.61 6.22
N GLY A 202 -14.46 -4.38 7.48
CA GLY A 202 -15.49 -5.15 8.18
C GLY A 202 -15.07 -6.60 8.47
N LEU A 203 -13.77 -6.87 8.57
CA LEU A 203 -13.24 -8.21 8.83
C LEU A 203 -12.89 -8.39 10.31
N ASP A 204 -12.99 -9.62 10.80
CA ASP A 204 -12.58 -9.99 12.14
C ASP A 204 -11.04 -9.93 12.26
N ALA A 205 -10.56 -9.17 13.24
CA ALA A 205 -9.14 -8.99 13.54
C ALA A 205 -8.77 -9.54 14.93
N SER A 206 -9.63 -10.30 15.59
CA SER A 206 -9.45 -10.78 16.98
C SER A 206 -8.16 -11.56 17.19
N GLU A 207 -7.69 -12.29 16.18
CA GLU A 207 -6.43 -13.05 16.24
C GLU A 207 -5.17 -12.16 16.35
N LEU A 208 -5.24 -10.91 15.92
CA LEU A 208 -4.13 -9.96 16.08
C LEU A 208 -3.95 -9.49 17.52
N ARG A 209 -4.93 -9.73 18.40
CA ARG A 209 -4.89 -9.38 19.84
C ARG A 209 -4.49 -7.92 20.06
N SER A 210 -4.94 -7.03 19.20
CA SER A 210 -4.63 -5.62 19.19
C SER A 210 -5.88 -4.81 18.88
N GLU A 211 -5.98 -3.61 19.45
CA GLU A 211 -7.09 -2.72 19.15
C GLU A 211 -6.83 -1.88 17.88
N PRO A 212 -7.86 -1.53 17.13
CA PRO A 212 -7.73 -0.62 16.00
C PRO A 212 -7.48 0.82 16.46
N LEU A 213 -6.88 1.61 15.59
CA LEU A 213 -6.73 3.05 15.73
C LEU A 213 -8.06 3.74 15.40
N LYS A 214 -8.92 3.91 16.38
CA LYS A 214 -10.29 4.43 16.21
C LYS A 214 -10.36 5.77 15.44
N PRO A 215 -9.41 6.71 15.61
CA PRO A 215 -9.43 7.97 14.86
C PRO A 215 -9.31 7.79 13.34
N LEU A 216 -8.75 6.68 12.88
CA LEU A 216 -8.59 6.39 11.45
C LEU A 216 -9.84 5.77 10.81
N LEU A 217 -10.78 5.27 11.61
CA LEU A 217 -11.95 4.55 11.10
C LEU A 217 -13.12 5.50 10.83
N ALA A 218 -13.75 5.34 9.65
CA ALA A 218 -14.90 6.13 9.21
C ALA A 218 -16.23 5.63 9.84
#